data_22ffdca586de96bff82b8a0d42139bc6
#
_entry.id   22ffdca586de96bff82b8a0d42139bc6
#
_cell.length_a   1.000
_cell.length_b   1.000
_cell.length_c   1.000
_cell.angle_alpha   90.00
_cell.angle_beta   90.00
_cell.angle_gamma   90.00
#
_symmetry.space_group_name_H-M   'P 1'
#
loop_
_entity.id
_entity.type
_entity.pdbx_description
1 polymer ?
#
loop_
_entity_poly.entity_id
_entity_poly.type
_entity_poly.pdbx_seq_one_letter_code
_entity_poly.pdbx_strand_id
1 'polypeptide(L)'
;SRGLGDVYKRQDLASAGLDNVQLLGGSVRAITQAVVGGTALRTLALMKADVAFIGTNALTIDHGLSTADAQEAAVKSSMVTNARKVVVLCDSTKIGNDYLVSFAPLDAVDVVVTDASAPQLFVEELRRHDIEVVLAQV
;
A
#
# COMPACT_ATOMS: atom_id res chain seq x y z
N SER A 1 -6.56 9.66 -1.76
CA SER A 1 -5.89 10.60 -2.63
C SER A 1 -5.81 10.03 -4.04
N ARG A 2 -6.23 10.79 -4.98
CA ARG A 2 -6.31 10.45 -6.38
C ARG A 2 -5.00 10.78 -7.06
N GLY A 3 -4.77 10.27 -8.26
CA GLY A 3 -3.53 10.31 -9.01
C GLY A 3 -2.69 11.58 -9.00
N LEU A 4 -3.29 12.73 -8.73
CA LEU A 4 -2.55 13.97 -8.51
C LEU A 4 -1.55 13.87 -7.35
N GLY A 5 -1.85 13.07 -6.33
CA GLY A 5 -0.96 12.86 -5.20
C GLY A 5 0.39 12.26 -5.60
N ASP A 6 0.40 11.36 -6.56
CA ASP A 6 1.64 10.72 -7.01
C ASP A 6 2.54 11.65 -7.81
N VAL A 7 1.95 12.54 -8.60
CA VAL A 7 2.69 13.58 -9.32
C VAL A 7 3.36 14.55 -8.32
N TYR A 8 2.61 15.01 -7.34
CA TYR A 8 3.16 15.90 -6.31
C TYR A 8 4.23 15.23 -5.45
N LYS A 9 4.02 13.98 -5.05
CA LYS A 9 5.02 13.22 -4.29
C LYS A 9 6.33 13.10 -5.06
N ARG A 10 6.28 12.84 -6.35
CA ARG A 10 7.48 12.78 -7.20
C ARG A 10 8.21 14.12 -7.25
N GLN A 11 7.46 15.21 -7.41
CA GLN A 11 8.01 16.56 -7.43
C GLN A 11 8.63 16.91 -6.07
N ASP A 12 7.96 16.59 -4.99
CA ASP A 12 8.44 16.84 -3.62
C ASP A 12 9.74 16.10 -3.34
N LEU A 13 9.82 14.82 -3.72
CA LEU A 13 11.03 14.01 -3.55
C LEU A 13 12.19 14.56 -4.39
N ALA A 14 11.94 14.93 -5.64
CA ALA A 14 12.95 15.51 -6.51
C ALA A 14 13.41 16.88 -5.98
N SER A 15 12.48 17.71 -5.52
CA SER A 15 12.78 19.04 -4.97
C SER A 15 13.52 18.97 -3.64
N ALA A 16 13.38 17.87 -2.90
CA ALA A 16 14.12 17.63 -1.66
C ALA A 16 15.60 17.23 -1.89
N GLY A 17 16.04 17.20 -3.15
CA GLY A 17 17.44 16.88 -3.50
C GLY A 17 17.78 15.39 -3.38
N LEU A 18 16.79 14.51 -3.48
CA LEU A 18 17.03 13.08 -3.47
C LEU A 18 17.47 12.62 -4.87
N ASP A 19 18.67 12.14 -4.97
CA ASP A 19 19.29 11.80 -6.26
C ASP A 19 18.86 10.44 -6.81
N ASN A 20 18.24 9.60 -5.98
CA ASN A 20 17.94 8.19 -6.30
C ASN A 20 16.45 7.88 -6.42
N VAL A 21 15.64 8.83 -6.86
CA VAL A 21 14.21 8.60 -7.10
C VAL A 21 14.02 7.89 -8.44
N GLN A 22 13.46 6.70 -8.40
CA GLN A 22 13.14 5.91 -9.59
C GLN A 22 11.65 5.77 -9.74
N LEU A 23 11.18 5.82 -10.99
CA LEU A 23 9.79 5.62 -11.33
C LEU A 23 9.59 4.24 -11.93
N LEU A 24 8.57 3.54 -11.44
CA LEU A 24 8.14 2.28 -12.02
C LEU A 24 7.47 2.56 -13.37
N GLY A 25 7.98 1.96 -14.44
CA GLY A 25 7.37 2.03 -15.76
C GLY A 25 6.25 1.02 -15.93
N GLY A 26 5.33 1.31 -16.83
CA GLY A 26 4.19 0.43 -17.15
C GLY A 26 3.03 1.22 -17.72
N SER A 27 1.86 0.59 -17.79
CA SER A 27 0.62 1.23 -18.21
C SER A 27 0.01 2.02 -17.06
N VAL A 28 -0.49 3.21 -17.35
CA VAL A 28 -1.12 4.07 -16.32
C VAL A 28 -2.63 3.94 -16.42
N ARG A 29 -3.28 3.56 -15.33
CA ARG A 29 -4.75 3.56 -15.27
C ARG A 29 -5.28 4.98 -15.17
N ALA A 30 -6.20 5.34 -16.06
CA ALA A 30 -6.74 6.70 -16.12
C ALA A 30 -7.46 7.12 -14.82
N ILE A 31 -8.17 6.19 -14.19
CA ILE A 31 -8.99 6.47 -13.01
C ILE A 31 -8.14 6.74 -11.76
N THR A 32 -7.12 5.93 -11.54
CA THR A 32 -6.32 5.97 -10.29
C THR A 32 -4.92 6.52 -10.49
N GLN A 33 -4.47 6.67 -11.74
CA GLN A 33 -3.09 7.02 -12.11
C GLN A 33 -2.06 5.98 -11.63
N ALA A 34 -2.51 4.81 -11.24
CA ALA A 34 -1.64 3.71 -10.83
C ALA A 34 -0.93 3.11 -12.04
N VAL A 35 0.32 2.72 -11.84
CA VAL A 35 1.11 2.00 -12.83
C VAL A 35 0.84 0.50 -12.69
N VAL A 36 0.44 -0.13 -13.77
CA VAL A 36 0.04 -1.54 -13.82
C VAL A 36 0.63 -2.25 -15.05
N GLY A 37 0.41 -3.55 -15.13
CA GLY A 37 0.71 -4.37 -16.30
C GLY A 37 2.03 -5.10 -16.23
N GLY A 38 2.30 -5.88 -17.28
CA GLY A 38 3.42 -6.83 -17.30
C GLY A 38 4.80 -6.20 -17.18
N THR A 39 5.01 -5.00 -17.72
CA THR A 39 6.28 -4.29 -17.61
C THR A 39 6.57 -3.93 -16.15
N ALA A 40 5.59 -3.40 -15.43
CA ALA A 40 5.72 -3.09 -14.01
C ALA A 40 6.00 -4.36 -13.19
N LEU A 41 5.26 -5.44 -13.44
CA LEU A 41 5.43 -6.70 -12.74
C LEU A 41 6.81 -7.32 -12.96
N ARG A 42 7.31 -7.31 -14.20
CA ARG A 42 8.65 -7.83 -14.52
C ARG A 42 9.75 -7.02 -13.81
N THR A 43 9.60 -5.71 -13.78
CA THR A 43 10.55 -4.85 -13.08
C THR A 43 10.55 -5.13 -11.57
N LEU A 44 9.38 -5.19 -10.96
CA LEU A 44 9.23 -5.47 -9.52
C LEU A 44 9.78 -6.85 -9.14
N ALA A 45 9.61 -7.85 -10.00
CA ALA A 45 10.12 -9.21 -9.74
C ALA A 45 11.65 -9.27 -9.61
N LEU A 46 12.36 -8.31 -10.18
CA LEU A 46 13.83 -8.22 -10.10
C LEU A 46 14.33 -7.41 -8.89
N MET A 47 13.41 -6.78 -8.18
CA MET A 47 13.76 -5.92 -7.05
C MET A 47 13.63 -6.66 -5.72
N LYS A 48 14.42 -6.21 -4.75
CA LYS A 48 14.22 -6.54 -3.35
C LYS A 48 14.33 -5.25 -2.55
N ALA A 49 13.21 -4.81 -2.02
CA ALA A 49 13.15 -3.59 -1.23
C ALA A 49 13.33 -3.89 0.26
N ASP A 50 13.93 -2.98 1.00
CA ASP A 50 13.99 -3.08 2.46
C ASP A 50 12.63 -2.81 3.07
N VAL A 51 11.91 -1.81 2.55
CA VAL A 51 10.58 -1.43 3.02
C VAL A 51 9.68 -1.11 1.83
N ALA A 52 8.46 -1.61 1.84
CA ALA A 52 7.40 -1.18 0.94
C ALA A 52 6.34 -0.42 1.73
N PHE A 53 6.01 0.78 1.26
CA PHE A 53 4.89 1.56 1.78
C PHE A 53 3.70 1.38 0.84
N ILE A 54 2.64 0.75 1.34
CA ILE A 54 1.50 0.32 0.54
C ILE A 54 0.23 1.05 0.98
N GLY A 55 -0.43 1.70 0.03
CA GLY A 55 -1.80 2.15 0.23
C GLY A 55 -2.78 1.03 -0.03
N THR A 56 -3.94 1.07 0.61
CA THR A 56 -5.02 0.10 0.38
C THR A 56 -6.37 0.80 0.33
N ASN A 57 -7.31 0.20 -0.39
CA ASN A 57 -8.70 0.66 -0.39
C ASN A 57 -9.50 0.03 0.75
N ALA A 58 -9.05 -1.10 1.26
CA ALA A 58 -9.74 -1.84 2.30
C ALA A 58 -8.77 -2.68 3.13
N LEU A 59 -9.10 -2.82 4.41
CA LEU A 59 -8.35 -3.65 5.35
C LEU A 59 -9.34 -4.36 6.26
N THR A 60 -9.31 -5.69 6.22
CA THR A 60 -10.06 -6.56 7.15
C THR A 60 -9.15 -7.61 7.74
N ILE A 61 -9.55 -8.18 8.87
CA ILE A 61 -8.79 -9.26 9.52
C ILE A 61 -8.78 -10.51 8.64
N ASP A 62 -9.94 -10.87 8.08
CA ASP A 62 -10.09 -12.14 7.35
C ASP A 62 -9.54 -12.09 5.92
N HIS A 63 -9.71 -10.97 5.23
CA HIS A 63 -9.36 -10.85 3.81
C HIS A 63 -8.05 -10.07 3.58
N GLY A 64 -7.51 -9.46 4.62
CA GLY A 64 -6.29 -8.66 4.55
C GLY A 64 -6.49 -7.35 3.81
N LEU A 65 -5.57 -7.05 2.90
CA LEU A 65 -5.59 -5.85 2.06
C LEU A 65 -6.27 -6.17 0.74
N SER A 66 -7.26 -5.37 0.36
CA SER A 66 -8.02 -5.64 -0.87
C SER A 66 -8.28 -4.39 -1.70
N THR A 67 -8.55 -4.60 -2.97
CA THR A 67 -8.88 -3.57 -3.96
C THR A 67 -9.87 -4.12 -4.97
N ALA A 68 -10.55 -3.23 -5.69
CA ALA A 68 -11.52 -3.62 -6.70
C ALA A 68 -10.89 -4.07 -8.02
N ASP A 69 -9.67 -3.64 -8.31
CA ASP A 69 -9.02 -3.85 -9.60
C ASP A 69 -7.93 -4.91 -9.53
N ALA A 70 -8.03 -5.92 -10.39
CA ALA A 70 -7.08 -7.04 -10.42
C ALA A 70 -5.67 -6.64 -10.87
N GLN A 71 -5.54 -5.66 -11.76
CA GLN A 71 -4.22 -5.21 -12.23
C GLN A 71 -3.48 -4.43 -11.14
N GLU A 72 -4.18 -3.58 -10.40
CA GLU A 72 -3.60 -2.89 -9.25
C GLU A 72 -3.26 -3.87 -8.13
N ALA A 73 -4.13 -4.85 -7.90
CA ALA A 73 -3.86 -5.93 -6.93
C ALA A 73 -2.57 -6.69 -7.26
N ALA A 74 -2.36 -7.02 -8.52
CA ALA A 74 -1.17 -7.75 -8.96
C ALA A 74 0.12 -6.95 -8.69
N VAL A 75 0.14 -5.66 -9.00
CA VAL A 75 1.31 -4.80 -8.74
C VAL A 75 1.56 -4.65 -7.23
N LYS A 76 0.52 -4.38 -6.46
CA LYS A 76 0.64 -4.27 -5.00
C LYS A 76 1.08 -5.58 -4.35
N SER A 77 0.56 -6.71 -4.80
CA SER A 77 0.99 -8.02 -4.35
C SER A 77 2.48 -8.26 -4.62
N SER A 78 2.96 -7.88 -5.80
CA SER A 78 4.38 -7.98 -6.14
C SER A 78 5.25 -7.08 -5.25
N MET A 79 4.80 -5.86 -4.95
CA MET A 79 5.50 -4.96 -4.03
C MET A 79 5.62 -5.57 -2.62
N VAL A 80 4.53 -6.15 -2.11
CA VAL A 80 4.51 -6.82 -0.80
C VAL A 80 5.47 -8.02 -0.79
N THR A 81 5.39 -8.87 -1.80
CA THR A 81 6.21 -10.09 -1.89
C THR A 81 7.71 -9.78 -1.98
N ASN A 82 8.08 -8.69 -2.63
CA ASN A 82 9.47 -8.33 -2.87
C ASN A 82 10.04 -7.32 -1.85
N ALA A 83 9.35 -7.09 -0.75
CA ALA A 83 9.84 -6.26 0.35
C ALA A 83 10.13 -7.09 1.59
N ARG A 84 11.13 -6.67 2.35
CA ARG A 84 11.45 -7.29 3.66
C ARG A 84 10.50 -6.85 4.74
N LYS A 85 10.03 -5.60 4.66
CA LYS A 85 9.09 -5.01 5.62
C LYS A 85 7.98 -4.32 4.86
N VAL A 86 6.74 -4.54 5.29
CA VAL A 86 5.55 -3.96 4.67
C VAL A 86 4.87 -3.02 5.65
N VAL A 87 4.78 -1.76 5.26
CA VAL A 87 4.10 -0.70 6.01
C VAL A 87 2.87 -0.26 5.24
N VAL A 88 1.70 -0.46 5.82
CA VAL A 88 0.42 -0.04 5.23
C VAL A 88 0.08 1.36 5.70
N LEU A 89 -0.22 2.24 4.74
CA LEU A 89 -0.67 3.60 5.01
C LEU A 89 -2.13 3.72 4.58
N CYS A 90 -3.04 3.83 5.52
CA CYS A 90 -4.46 4.02 5.21
C CYS A 90 -5.15 4.83 6.31
N ASP A 91 -6.10 5.65 5.92
CA ASP A 91 -6.95 6.30 6.91
C ASP A 91 -8.01 5.32 7.45
N SER A 92 -8.64 5.70 8.57
CA SER A 92 -9.61 4.84 9.26
C SER A 92 -10.85 4.48 8.43
N THR A 93 -11.16 5.25 7.38
CA THR A 93 -12.30 4.96 6.50
C THR A 93 -12.10 3.69 5.68
N LYS A 94 -10.86 3.21 5.54
CA LYS A 94 -10.53 1.98 4.81
C LYS A 94 -10.70 0.73 5.67
N ILE A 95 -10.73 0.90 6.98
CA ILE A 95 -10.86 -0.21 7.93
C ILE A 95 -12.28 -0.75 7.90
N GLY A 96 -12.39 -2.07 7.75
CA GLY A 96 -13.67 -2.76 7.68
C GLY A 96 -14.29 -2.82 6.28
N ASN A 97 -13.77 -2.05 5.32
CA ASN A 97 -14.16 -2.21 3.93
C ASN A 97 -13.52 -3.47 3.36
N ASP A 98 -14.21 -4.08 2.40
CA ASP A 98 -13.75 -5.30 1.76
C ASP A 98 -14.07 -5.23 0.27
N TYR A 99 -13.08 -5.53 -0.55
CA TYR A 99 -13.21 -5.54 -2.00
C TYR A 99 -12.90 -6.92 -2.57
N LEU A 100 -13.21 -7.10 -3.84
CA LEU A 100 -13.19 -8.42 -4.49
C LEU A 100 -11.81 -9.08 -4.46
N VAL A 101 -10.74 -8.31 -4.66
CA VAL A 101 -9.40 -8.89 -4.88
C VAL A 101 -8.50 -8.58 -3.71
N SER A 102 -8.13 -9.60 -2.93
CA SER A 102 -7.09 -9.48 -1.93
C SER A 102 -5.72 -9.48 -2.61
N PHE A 103 -4.84 -8.57 -2.19
CA PHE A 103 -3.47 -8.52 -2.71
C PHE A 103 -2.41 -8.84 -1.65
N ALA A 104 -2.78 -8.91 -0.39
CA ALA A 104 -1.90 -9.35 0.68
C ALA A 104 -2.72 -9.87 1.86
N PRO A 105 -2.36 -11.05 2.40
CA PRO A 105 -2.96 -11.51 3.65
C PRO A 105 -2.48 -10.64 4.81
N LEU A 106 -3.23 -10.65 5.90
CA LEU A 106 -2.90 -9.83 7.07
C LEU A 106 -1.51 -10.14 7.63
N ASP A 107 -1.10 -11.40 7.60
CA ASP A 107 0.20 -11.83 8.12
C ASP A 107 1.41 -11.37 7.30
N ALA A 108 1.19 -10.82 6.10
CA ALA A 108 2.24 -10.18 5.31
C ALA A 108 2.51 -8.72 5.72
N VAL A 109 1.70 -8.17 6.62
CA VAL A 109 1.80 -6.76 7.06
C VAL A 109 2.58 -6.67 8.36
N ASP A 110 3.58 -5.80 8.41
CA ASP A 110 4.38 -5.57 9.62
C ASP A 110 3.89 -4.36 10.42
N VAL A 111 3.50 -3.30 9.73
CA VAL A 111 3.06 -2.05 10.35
C VAL A 111 1.83 -1.51 9.64
N VAL A 112 0.87 -1.02 10.39
CA VAL A 112 -0.25 -0.23 9.89
C VAL A 112 -0.17 1.17 10.48
N VAL A 113 -0.08 2.17 9.63
CA VAL A 113 -0.19 3.58 10.02
C VAL A 113 -1.58 4.06 9.62
N THR A 114 -2.36 4.47 10.59
CA THR A 114 -3.71 5.00 10.40
C THR A 114 -3.94 6.21 11.30
N ASP A 115 -5.15 6.72 11.34
CA ASP A 115 -5.47 7.87 12.19
C ASP A 115 -6.18 7.45 13.49
N ALA A 116 -6.34 8.43 14.41
CA ALA A 116 -6.91 8.21 15.74
C ALA A 116 -8.39 7.81 15.72
N SER A 117 -9.10 7.96 14.58
CA SER A 117 -10.48 7.52 14.43
C SER A 117 -10.62 6.02 14.16
N ALA A 118 -9.51 5.29 14.04
CA ALA A 118 -9.56 3.85 13.87
C ALA A 118 -10.27 3.18 15.07
N PRO A 119 -11.17 2.20 14.83
CA PRO A 119 -11.86 1.51 15.92
C PRO A 119 -10.86 0.83 16.85
N GLN A 120 -10.98 1.09 18.15
CA GLN A 120 -10.04 0.56 19.14
C GLN A 120 -9.96 -0.96 19.12
N LEU A 121 -11.09 -1.65 18.99
CA LEU A 121 -11.12 -3.11 18.94
C LEU A 121 -10.39 -3.65 17.72
N PHE A 122 -10.45 -2.95 16.59
CA PHE A 122 -9.72 -3.33 15.40
C PHE A 122 -8.20 -3.16 15.59
N VAL A 123 -7.79 -2.05 16.19
CA VAL A 123 -6.38 -1.79 16.51
C VAL A 123 -5.83 -2.87 17.44
N GLU A 124 -6.58 -3.23 18.46
CA GLU A 124 -6.20 -4.31 19.39
C GLU A 124 -6.08 -5.65 18.67
N GLU A 125 -6.98 -5.93 17.73
CA GLU A 125 -6.94 -7.16 16.93
C GLU A 125 -5.70 -7.21 16.03
N LEU A 126 -5.34 -6.11 15.38
CA LEU A 126 -4.10 -6.02 14.61
C LEU A 126 -2.87 -6.29 15.47
N ARG A 127 -2.85 -5.73 16.67
CA ARG A 127 -1.74 -5.95 17.62
C ARG A 127 -1.66 -7.40 18.09
N ARG A 128 -2.79 -8.08 18.23
CA ARG A 128 -2.81 -9.53 18.52
C ARG A 128 -2.23 -10.38 17.38
N HIS A 129 -2.25 -9.86 16.15
CA HIS A 129 -1.61 -10.48 14.99
C HIS A 129 -0.15 -10.05 14.82
N ASP A 130 0.48 -9.51 15.86
CA ASP A 130 1.87 -9.04 15.86
C ASP A 130 2.13 -7.91 14.85
N ILE A 131 1.12 -7.11 14.56
CA ILE A 131 1.22 -5.94 13.70
C ILE A 131 1.40 -4.70 14.57
N GLU A 132 2.46 -3.95 14.33
CA GLU A 132 2.63 -2.64 14.93
C GLU A 132 1.60 -1.67 14.36
N VAL A 133 0.89 -0.95 15.22
CA VAL A 133 -0.09 0.07 14.80
C VAL A 133 0.37 1.43 15.28
N VAL A 134 0.54 2.34 14.32
CA VAL A 134 0.89 3.73 14.58
C VAL A 134 -0.34 4.59 14.29
N LEU A 135 -0.80 5.32 15.29
CA LEU A 135 -1.93 6.25 15.17
C LEU A 135 -1.39 7.64 14.93
N ALA A 136 -1.50 8.09 13.68
CA ALA A 136 -1.06 9.42 13.30
C ALA A 136 -2.09 10.48 13.72
N GLN A 137 -1.60 11.60 14.16
CA GLN A 137 -2.44 12.77 14.42
C GLN A 137 -2.56 13.59 13.14
N VAL A 138 -3.78 13.77 12.69
CA VAL A 138 -4.11 14.56 11.49
C VAL A 138 -5.15 15.60 11.80
#